data_6c3b43f6dbbebd0ae870800347831bbc
#
_entry.id   6c3b43f6dbbebd0ae870800347831bbc
#
_cell.length_a   1.000
_cell.length_b   1.000
_cell.length_c   1.000
_cell.angle_alpha   90.00
_cell.angle_beta   90.00
_cell.angle_gamma   90.00
#
_symmetry.space_group_name_H-M   'P 1'
#
loop_
_entity.id
_entity.type
_entity.pdbx_description
1 polymer ?
#
loop_
_entity_poly.entity_id
_entity_poly.type
_entity_poly.pdbx_seq_one_letter_code
_entity_poly.pdbx_strand_id
1 'polypeptide(L)'
;ESRDAKAVLGLCQSCQEYIGLGIVVARSGYGKTYALRQYAKLSSVAYIECDDTMSSRDLVEAIERSLGLSTGYGTIWRRVNNIREFFNTNRGYLLIIDEADKLVSKYTQKKMEILRAIFDQSDVGLVIAGEPKLEAQIKTYLDRMANRVDFYASLRGLSPSEVEGYLESFTITPD
;
A
#
# COMPACT_ATOMS: atom_id res chain seq x y z
N GLU A 1 5.11 16.42 0.56
CA GLU A 1 5.56 17.73 0.80
C GLU A 1 4.68 18.83 0.27
N SER A 2 3.48 18.51 0.08
CA SER A 2 2.40 19.36 -0.25
C SER A 2 1.26 18.94 0.66
N ARG A 3 0.08 19.50 0.46
CA ARG A 3 -1.10 19.02 1.16
C ARG A 3 -1.32 17.54 0.85
N ASP A 4 -1.13 17.18 -0.42
CA ASP A 4 -1.33 15.81 -0.85
C ASP A 4 -0.27 14.89 -0.23
N ALA A 5 0.98 15.31 -0.21
CA ALA A 5 2.03 14.52 0.41
C ALA A 5 1.77 14.34 1.90
N LYS A 6 1.33 15.41 2.57
CA LYS A 6 1.01 15.33 3.98
C LYS A 6 -0.14 14.35 4.23
N ALA A 7 -1.13 14.35 3.34
CA ALA A 7 -2.26 13.43 3.45
C ALA A 7 -1.80 11.98 3.30
N VAL A 8 -0.91 11.71 2.34
CA VAL A 8 -0.38 10.36 2.11
C VAL A 8 0.42 9.89 3.33
N LEU A 9 1.31 10.75 3.83
CA LEU A 9 2.15 10.38 4.96
C LEU A 9 1.32 10.14 6.23
N GLY A 10 0.31 10.99 6.44
CA GLY A 10 -0.59 10.81 7.58
C GLY A 10 -1.41 9.54 7.47
N LEU A 11 -1.87 9.22 6.26
CA LEU A 11 -2.61 7.98 6.02
C LEU A 11 -1.73 6.76 6.31
N CYS A 12 -0.49 6.78 5.86
CA CYS A 12 0.45 5.67 6.11
C CYS A 12 0.67 5.51 7.61
N GLN A 13 0.87 6.61 8.31
CA GLN A 13 1.09 6.59 9.75
C GLN A 13 -0.11 5.98 10.48
N SER A 14 -1.31 6.40 10.10
CA SER A 14 -2.52 5.87 10.72
C SER A 14 -2.71 4.38 10.44
N CYS A 15 -2.46 3.95 9.19
CA CYS A 15 -2.57 2.54 8.84
C CYS A 15 -1.56 1.70 9.62
N GLN A 16 -0.35 2.21 9.79
CA GLN A 16 0.67 1.48 10.53
C GLN A 16 0.32 1.39 12.02
N GLU A 17 -0.15 2.49 12.59
CA GLU A 17 -0.47 2.56 14.01
C GLU A 17 -1.69 1.72 14.37
N TYR A 18 -2.73 1.80 13.56
CA TYR A 18 -4.01 1.14 13.89
C TYR A 18 -4.26 -0.16 13.15
N ILE A 19 -3.26 -0.66 12.44
CA ILE A 19 -3.37 -1.90 11.66
C ILE A 19 -4.56 -1.77 10.70
N GLY A 20 -4.61 -0.63 9.99
CA GLY A 20 -5.73 -0.29 9.14
C GLY A 20 -5.46 -0.50 7.67
N LEU A 21 -6.52 -0.46 6.90
CA LEU A 21 -6.47 -0.50 5.43
C LEU A 21 -6.66 0.90 4.89
N GLY A 22 -5.71 1.38 4.10
CA GLY A 22 -5.77 2.69 3.48
C GLY A 22 -5.73 2.60 1.97
N ILE A 23 -6.42 3.52 1.31
CA ILE A 23 -6.43 3.62 -0.14
C ILE A 23 -5.92 5.00 -0.52
N VAL A 24 -4.95 5.04 -1.44
CA VAL A 24 -4.42 6.30 -1.96
C VAL A 24 -4.63 6.31 -3.47
N VAL A 25 -5.36 7.30 -3.96
CA VAL A 25 -5.66 7.44 -5.38
C VAL A 25 -5.08 8.74 -5.89
N ALA A 26 -4.27 8.67 -6.93
CA ALA A 26 -3.66 9.84 -7.52
C ALA A 26 -3.28 9.57 -8.95
N ARG A 27 -3.40 10.59 -9.79
CA ARG A 27 -2.91 10.51 -11.17
C ARG A 27 -1.40 10.40 -11.15
N SER A 28 -0.87 9.78 -12.21
CA SER A 28 0.55 9.68 -12.41
C SER A 28 1.20 11.07 -12.40
N GLY A 29 2.35 11.18 -11.73
CA GLY A 29 3.09 12.44 -11.71
C GLY A 29 2.71 13.41 -10.59
N TYR A 30 1.76 13.06 -9.74
CA TYR A 30 1.32 13.95 -8.67
C TYR A 30 2.02 13.70 -7.33
N GLY A 31 3.13 12.99 -7.34
CA GLY A 31 3.95 12.85 -6.16
C GLY A 31 3.56 11.73 -5.21
N LYS A 32 2.55 10.94 -5.56
CA LYS A 32 2.11 9.82 -4.73
C LYS A 32 3.26 8.87 -4.41
N THR A 33 3.94 8.41 -5.45
CA THR A 33 5.03 7.44 -5.31
C THR A 33 6.18 8.02 -4.51
N TYR A 34 6.49 9.29 -4.74
CA TYR A 34 7.55 9.95 -3.98
C TYR A 34 7.23 9.95 -2.48
N ALA A 35 6.02 10.36 -2.13
CA ALA A 35 5.60 10.39 -0.72
C ALA A 35 5.63 9.00 -0.09
N LEU A 36 5.12 8.01 -0.82
CA LEU A 36 5.11 6.64 -0.31
C LEU A 36 6.52 6.10 -0.10
N ARG A 37 7.43 6.40 -1.02
CA ARG A 37 8.82 5.97 -0.88
C ARG A 37 9.52 6.67 0.28
N GLN A 38 9.17 7.93 0.54
CA GLN A 38 9.72 8.62 1.71
C GLN A 38 9.27 7.93 2.99
N TYR A 39 7.99 7.59 3.08
CA TYR A 39 7.49 6.87 4.25
C TYR A 39 8.15 5.50 4.39
N ALA A 40 8.43 4.84 3.26
CA ALA A 40 9.03 3.52 3.26
C ALA A 40 10.45 3.48 3.81
N LYS A 41 11.07 4.64 4.03
CA LYS A 41 12.40 4.70 4.66
C LYS A 41 12.33 4.49 6.17
N LEU A 42 11.14 4.57 6.74
CA LEU A 42 10.95 4.37 8.17
C LEU A 42 11.00 2.89 8.54
N SER A 43 11.21 2.63 9.83
CA SER A 43 11.28 1.26 10.32
C SER A 43 9.98 0.51 10.14
N SER A 44 10.08 -0.78 9.84
CA SER A 44 8.93 -1.68 9.76
C SER A 44 7.95 -1.27 8.68
N VAL A 45 8.47 -0.83 7.54
CA VAL A 45 7.67 -0.52 6.37
C VAL A 45 8.20 -1.31 5.18
N ALA A 46 7.31 -2.07 4.54
CA ALA A 46 7.63 -2.81 3.32
C ALA A 46 6.94 -2.11 2.16
N TYR A 47 7.65 -1.88 1.08
CA TYR A 47 7.14 -1.14 -0.07
C TYR A 47 7.33 -1.96 -1.34
N ILE A 48 6.23 -2.15 -2.07
CA ILE A 48 6.23 -2.86 -3.34
C ILE A 48 5.66 -1.94 -4.40
N GLU A 49 6.40 -1.77 -5.49
CA GLU A 49 5.88 -1.06 -6.66
C GLU A 49 5.47 -2.09 -7.70
N CYS A 50 4.20 -2.10 -8.07
CA CYS A 50 3.67 -3.11 -8.96
C CYS A 50 3.94 -2.81 -10.42
N ASP A 51 3.88 -3.84 -11.24
CA ASP A 51 4.17 -3.79 -12.66
C ASP A 51 3.14 -4.67 -13.38
N ASP A 52 2.80 -4.30 -14.61
CA ASP A 52 1.81 -5.04 -15.39
C ASP A 52 2.24 -6.47 -15.69
N THR A 53 3.54 -6.74 -15.67
CA THR A 53 4.05 -8.06 -16.00
C THR A 53 4.11 -9.00 -14.80
N MET A 54 3.82 -8.52 -13.61
CA MET A 54 3.89 -9.34 -12.39
C MET A 54 2.82 -10.43 -12.37
N SER A 55 3.25 -11.66 -12.14
CA SER A 55 2.34 -12.75 -11.84
C SER A 55 2.03 -12.76 -10.34
N SER A 56 1.14 -13.65 -9.92
CA SER A 56 0.87 -13.84 -8.49
C SER A 56 2.12 -14.27 -7.75
N ARG A 57 2.95 -15.12 -8.37
CA ARG A 57 4.22 -15.54 -7.76
C ARG A 57 5.17 -14.36 -7.63
N ASP A 58 5.22 -13.50 -8.62
CA ASP A 58 6.10 -12.33 -8.58
C ASP A 58 5.69 -11.37 -7.47
N LEU A 59 4.39 -11.20 -7.26
CA LEU A 59 3.90 -10.35 -6.17
C LEU A 59 4.32 -10.92 -4.81
N VAL A 60 4.11 -12.21 -4.61
CA VAL A 60 4.50 -12.89 -3.37
C VAL A 60 6.00 -12.77 -3.15
N GLU A 61 6.79 -12.99 -4.21
CA GLU A 61 8.24 -12.88 -4.12
C GLU A 61 8.68 -11.47 -3.77
N ALA A 62 8.05 -10.47 -4.35
CA ALA A 62 8.38 -9.07 -4.06
C ALA A 62 8.14 -8.76 -2.58
N ILE A 63 7.03 -9.27 -2.03
CA ILE A 63 6.75 -9.09 -0.61
C ILE A 63 7.79 -9.81 0.24
N GLU A 64 8.11 -11.06 -0.10
CA GLU A 64 9.12 -11.81 0.63
C GLU A 64 10.46 -11.07 0.64
N ARG A 65 10.88 -10.55 -0.50
CA ARG A 65 12.14 -9.80 -0.59
C ARG A 65 12.13 -8.56 0.30
N SER A 66 11.02 -7.85 0.30
CA SER A 66 10.93 -6.63 1.10
C SER A 66 11.02 -6.91 2.60
N LEU A 67 10.73 -8.14 3.01
CA LEU A 67 10.78 -8.55 4.41
C LEU A 67 12.04 -9.34 4.76
N GLY A 68 12.91 -9.58 3.78
CA GLY A 68 14.11 -10.38 4.00
C GLY A 68 13.86 -11.87 4.15
N LEU A 69 12.72 -12.34 3.67
CA LEU A 69 12.39 -13.77 3.72
C LEU A 69 12.99 -14.51 2.53
N SER A 70 13.20 -15.81 2.68
CA SER A 70 13.64 -16.65 1.58
C SER A 70 12.57 -16.67 0.49
N THR A 71 13.00 -16.63 -0.76
CA THR A 71 12.07 -16.58 -1.88
C THR A 71 12.11 -17.88 -2.68
N GLY A 72 11.00 -18.13 -3.39
CA GLY A 72 10.99 -19.19 -4.41
C GLY A 72 10.68 -20.60 -3.95
N TYR A 73 10.39 -20.82 -2.69
CA TYR A 73 10.18 -22.15 -2.18
C TYR A 73 8.74 -22.41 -1.75
N GLY A 74 8.16 -23.46 -2.28
CA GLY A 74 6.84 -23.92 -1.89
C GLY A 74 5.73 -23.33 -2.71
N THR A 75 4.51 -23.68 -2.34
CA THR A 75 3.30 -23.20 -3.00
C THR A 75 3.01 -21.76 -2.62
N ILE A 76 2.21 -21.08 -3.42
CA ILE A 76 1.75 -19.72 -3.10
C ILE A 76 1.09 -19.72 -1.73
N TRP A 77 0.25 -20.72 -1.45
CA TRP A 77 -0.44 -20.84 -0.17
C TRP A 77 0.54 -20.87 1.02
N ARG A 78 1.56 -21.69 0.91
CA ARG A 78 2.56 -21.78 1.98
C ARG A 78 3.35 -20.48 2.14
N ARG A 79 3.70 -19.87 1.03
CA ARG A 79 4.47 -18.63 1.03
C ARG A 79 3.66 -17.49 1.63
N VAL A 80 2.38 -17.41 1.31
CA VAL A 80 1.49 -16.41 1.90
C VAL A 80 1.36 -16.63 3.42
N ASN A 81 1.27 -17.89 3.85
CA ASN A 81 1.22 -18.18 5.28
C ASN A 81 2.50 -17.76 5.99
N ASN A 82 3.66 -17.94 5.35
CA ASN A 82 4.92 -17.49 5.93
C ASN A 82 4.96 -15.97 6.08
N ILE A 83 4.39 -15.24 5.13
CA ILE A 83 4.30 -13.79 5.21
C ILE A 83 3.40 -13.37 6.37
N ARG A 84 2.26 -14.03 6.53
CA ARG A 84 1.36 -13.77 7.65
C ARG A 84 2.05 -14.01 8.99
N GLU A 85 2.77 -15.12 9.07
CA GLU A 85 3.53 -15.44 10.28
C GLU A 85 4.56 -14.39 10.60
N PHE A 86 5.24 -13.89 9.56
CA PHE A 86 6.21 -12.81 9.76
C PHE A 86 5.55 -11.59 10.38
N PHE A 87 4.42 -11.16 9.84
CA PHE A 87 3.74 -9.98 10.34
C PHE A 87 3.16 -10.17 11.73
N ASN A 88 2.71 -11.38 12.05
CA ASN A 88 2.18 -11.68 13.38
C ASN A 88 3.28 -11.80 14.42
N THR A 89 4.49 -12.13 14.00
CA THR A 89 5.65 -12.21 14.89
C THR A 89 6.34 -10.86 15.02
N ASN A 90 6.38 -10.09 13.92
CA ASN A 90 7.03 -8.78 13.89
C ASN A 90 5.95 -7.70 13.76
N ARG A 91 5.27 -7.44 14.85
CA ARG A 91 4.12 -6.50 14.84
C ARG A 91 4.57 -5.07 14.61
N GLY A 92 3.66 -4.28 14.07
CA GLY A 92 3.93 -2.87 13.79
C GLY A 92 4.38 -2.59 12.37
N TYR A 93 4.26 -3.56 11.47
CA TYR A 93 4.62 -3.36 10.06
C TYR A 93 3.51 -2.68 9.28
N LEU A 94 3.93 -1.94 8.27
CA LEU A 94 3.05 -1.42 7.23
C LEU A 94 3.50 -2.02 5.90
N LEU A 95 2.55 -2.54 5.13
CA LEU A 95 2.81 -3.03 3.77
C LEU A 95 2.19 -2.03 2.79
N ILE A 96 3.02 -1.44 1.93
CA ILE A 96 2.58 -0.48 0.92
C ILE A 96 2.66 -1.13 -0.45
N ILE A 97 1.53 -1.16 -1.14
CA ILE A 97 1.43 -1.70 -2.50
C ILE A 97 1.12 -0.53 -3.43
N ASP A 98 2.16 -0.06 -4.11
CA ASP A 98 2.03 1.08 -5.01
C ASP A 98 1.80 0.61 -6.45
N GLU A 99 1.18 1.44 -7.26
CA GLU A 99 0.80 1.12 -8.64
C GLU A 99 -0.09 -0.12 -8.69
N ALA A 100 -0.94 -0.29 -7.70
CA ALA A 100 -1.75 -1.50 -7.52
C ALA A 100 -2.80 -1.69 -8.62
N ASP A 101 -3.16 -0.64 -9.34
CA ASP A 101 -4.05 -0.77 -10.48
C ASP A 101 -3.48 -1.71 -11.55
N LYS A 102 -2.15 -1.89 -11.55
CA LYS A 102 -1.49 -2.82 -12.49
C LYS A 102 -1.66 -4.28 -12.10
N LEU A 103 -2.17 -4.57 -10.91
CA LEU A 103 -2.43 -5.93 -10.48
C LEU A 103 -3.80 -6.44 -10.90
N VAL A 104 -4.69 -5.55 -11.32
CA VAL A 104 -6.09 -5.91 -11.58
C VAL A 104 -6.37 -5.88 -13.07
N SER A 105 -7.03 -6.92 -13.56
CA SER A 105 -7.54 -6.94 -14.92
C SER A 105 -9.02 -7.31 -14.87
N LYS A 106 -9.71 -7.12 -16.01
CA LYS A 106 -11.11 -7.49 -16.08
C LYS A 106 -11.34 -9.00 -15.98
N TYR A 107 -10.27 -9.76 -16.12
CA TYR A 107 -10.38 -11.23 -16.11
C TYR A 107 -9.99 -11.87 -14.79
N THR A 108 -9.21 -11.18 -13.97
CA THR A 108 -8.74 -11.79 -12.73
C THR A 108 -8.42 -10.73 -11.67
N GLN A 109 -8.73 -11.08 -10.44
CA GLN A 109 -8.40 -10.26 -9.28
C GLN A 109 -7.60 -11.08 -8.25
N LYS A 110 -6.98 -12.17 -8.72
CA LYS A 110 -6.30 -13.10 -7.83
C LYS A 110 -5.22 -12.45 -7.00
N LYS A 111 -4.49 -11.49 -7.58
CA LYS A 111 -3.43 -10.81 -6.84
C LYS A 111 -4.01 -9.97 -5.69
N MET A 112 -5.15 -9.36 -5.91
CA MET A 112 -5.83 -8.61 -4.84
C MET A 112 -6.32 -9.56 -3.75
N GLU A 113 -6.74 -10.77 -4.11
CA GLU A 113 -7.14 -11.77 -3.11
C GLU A 113 -5.96 -12.17 -2.23
N ILE A 114 -4.77 -12.25 -2.81
CA ILE A 114 -3.57 -12.55 -2.02
C ILE A 114 -3.33 -11.45 -0.99
N LEU A 115 -3.42 -10.18 -1.40
CA LEU A 115 -3.24 -9.07 -0.47
C LEU A 115 -4.29 -9.08 0.63
N ARG A 116 -5.53 -9.35 0.26
CA ARG A 116 -6.61 -9.46 1.23
C ARG A 116 -6.34 -10.58 2.23
N ALA A 117 -5.89 -11.73 1.73
CA ALA A 117 -5.60 -12.87 2.59
C ALA A 117 -4.51 -12.55 3.60
N ILE A 118 -3.49 -11.80 3.16
CA ILE A 118 -2.42 -11.38 4.06
C ILE A 118 -2.98 -10.41 5.13
N PHE A 119 -3.75 -9.42 4.69
CA PHE A 119 -4.26 -8.41 5.61
C PHE A 119 -5.25 -8.98 6.61
N ASP A 120 -6.18 -9.84 6.15
CA ASP A 120 -7.25 -10.36 7.01
C ASP A 120 -6.74 -11.23 8.16
N GLN A 121 -5.59 -11.86 8.01
CA GLN A 121 -5.11 -12.80 9.00
C GLN A 121 -3.74 -12.45 9.57
N SER A 122 -3.36 -11.19 9.47
CA SER A 122 -2.09 -10.71 10.01
C SER A 122 -2.27 -9.38 10.72
N ASP A 123 -1.37 -9.10 11.65
CA ASP A 123 -1.31 -7.81 12.34
C ASP A 123 -0.44 -6.86 11.53
N VAL A 124 -0.93 -6.45 10.36
CA VAL A 124 -0.20 -5.58 9.46
C VAL A 124 -1.13 -4.49 8.92
N GLY A 125 -0.64 -3.25 8.87
CA GLY A 125 -1.35 -2.20 8.16
C GLY A 125 -1.11 -2.37 6.66
N LEU A 126 -2.08 -1.99 5.84
CA LEU A 126 -1.98 -2.15 4.39
C LEU A 126 -2.40 -0.86 3.70
N VAL A 127 -1.53 -0.36 2.83
CA VAL A 127 -1.85 0.79 1.97
C VAL A 127 -1.83 0.31 0.53
N ILE A 128 -2.93 0.53 -0.17
CA ILE A 128 -3.05 0.21 -1.59
C ILE A 128 -3.15 1.53 -2.34
N ALA A 129 -2.22 1.77 -3.25
CA ALA A 129 -2.13 3.04 -3.95
C ALA A 129 -2.11 2.82 -5.46
N GLY A 130 -2.71 3.74 -6.20
CA GLY A 130 -2.73 3.65 -7.65
C GLY A 130 -3.40 4.84 -8.28
N GLU A 131 -3.64 4.75 -9.58
CA GLU A 131 -4.33 5.79 -10.33
C GLU A 131 -5.85 5.73 -10.08
N PRO A 132 -6.59 6.77 -10.51
CA PRO A 132 -8.03 6.84 -10.23
C PRO A 132 -8.83 5.61 -10.65
N LYS A 133 -8.42 4.91 -11.68
CA LYS A 133 -9.12 3.70 -12.13
C LYS A 133 -9.08 2.58 -11.09
N LEU A 134 -8.13 2.62 -10.17
CA LEU A 134 -8.01 1.61 -9.11
C LEU A 134 -9.28 1.51 -8.29
N GLU A 135 -9.88 2.65 -7.99
CA GLU A 135 -11.08 2.71 -7.17
C GLU A 135 -12.20 1.85 -7.74
N ALA A 136 -12.48 2.01 -9.03
CA ALA A 136 -13.51 1.22 -9.69
C ALA A 136 -13.12 -0.25 -9.79
N GLN A 137 -11.84 -0.52 -10.04
CA GLN A 137 -11.36 -1.89 -10.21
C GLN A 137 -11.46 -2.71 -8.93
N ILE A 138 -11.22 -2.09 -7.78
CA ILE A 138 -11.23 -2.81 -6.52
C ILE A 138 -12.51 -2.63 -5.71
N LYS A 139 -13.48 -1.90 -6.24
CA LYS A 139 -14.72 -1.62 -5.52
C LYS A 139 -15.42 -2.90 -5.06
N THR A 140 -15.56 -3.86 -5.94
CA THR A 140 -16.19 -5.13 -5.60
C THR A 140 -15.44 -5.83 -4.47
N TYR A 141 -14.14 -5.72 -4.49
CA TYR A 141 -13.29 -6.24 -3.44
C TYR A 141 -13.53 -5.57 -2.11
N LEU A 142 -13.55 -4.24 -2.12
CA LEU A 142 -13.77 -3.47 -0.90
C LEU A 142 -15.14 -3.78 -0.31
N ASP A 143 -16.13 -3.97 -1.17
CA ASP A 143 -17.48 -4.35 -0.72
C ASP A 143 -17.46 -5.70 0.00
N ARG A 144 -16.67 -6.65 -0.52
CA ARG A 144 -16.54 -7.96 0.11
C ARG A 144 -15.76 -7.93 1.42
N MET A 145 -14.91 -6.94 1.58
CA MET A 145 -14.13 -6.79 2.79
C MET A 145 -14.91 -6.09 3.90
N ALA A 146 -16.22 -6.05 3.77
CA ALA A 146 -17.13 -5.53 4.80
C ALA A 146 -16.75 -4.11 5.19
N ASN A 147 -16.54 -3.27 4.21
CA ASN A 147 -16.23 -1.86 4.43
C ASN A 147 -14.96 -1.64 5.25
N ARG A 148 -13.95 -2.47 5.01
CA ARG A 148 -12.72 -2.45 5.78
C ARG A 148 -11.75 -1.33 5.41
N VAL A 149 -12.13 -0.41 4.52
CA VAL A 149 -11.27 0.74 4.23
C VAL A 149 -11.39 1.72 5.39
N ASP A 150 -10.30 1.87 6.14
CA ASP A 150 -10.28 2.74 7.30
C ASP A 150 -9.85 4.16 6.95
N PHE A 151 -9.01 4.31 5.93
CA PHE A 151 -8.47 5.62 5.55
C PHE A 151 -8.45 5.75 4.04
N TYR A 152 -8.69 6.95 3.55
CA TYR A 152 -8.77 7.21 2.12
C TYR A 152 -8.19 8.57 1.78
N ALA A 153 -7.35 8.62 0.75
CA ALA A 153 -6.80 9.88 0.26
C ALA A 153 -6.87 9.90 -1.26
N SER A 154 -7.48 10.95 -1.80
CA SER A 154 -7.54 11.19 -3.23
C SER A 154 -6.74 12.44 -3.53
N LEU A 155 -5.65 12.30 -4.28
CA LEU A 155 -4.75 13.40 -4.55
C LEU A 155 -5.17 14.11 -5.84
N ARG A 156 -5.27 15.42 -5.76
CA ARG A 156 -5.76 16.24 -6.87
C ARG A 156 -4.67 16.88 -7.68
N GLY A 157 -3.45 16.87 -7.16
CA GLY A 157 -2.37 17.63 -7.74
C GLY A 157 -2.47 19.08 -7.29
N LEU A 158 -1.35 19.67 -6.95
CA LEU A 158 -1.30 21.05 -6.48
C LEU A 158 -0.40 21.89 -7.38
N SER A 159 -0.66 23.20 -7.40
CA SER A 159 0.24 24.11 -8.07
C SER A 159 1.58 24.14 -7.34
N PRO A 160 2.67 24.53 -8.01
CA PRO A 160 3.98 24.58 -7.36
C PRO A 160 3.99 25.43 -6.09
N SER A 161 3.25 26.53 -6.07
CA SER A 161 3.21 27.38 -4.89
C SER A 161 2.52 26.68 -3.72
N GLU A 162 1.49 25.91 -3.98
CA GLU A 162 0.81 25.14 -2.94
C GLU A 162 1.72 24.05 -2.39
N VAL A 163 2.47 23.40 -3.25
CA VAL A 163 3.40 22.36 -2.84
C VAL A 163 4.41 22.93 -1.84
N GLU A 164 5.00 24.06 -2.13
CA GLU A 164 5.99 24.67 -1.25
C GLU A 164 5.39 25.00 0.11
N GLY A 165 4.19 25.57 0.13
CA GLY A 165 3.53 25.92 1.38
C GLY A 165 3.27 24.71 2.25
N TYR A 166 2.86 23.63 1.65
CA TYR A 166 2.55 22.41 2.42
C TYR A 166 3.78 21.67 2.89
N LEU A 167 4.88 21.83 2.20
CA LEU A 167 6.13 21.23 2.59
C LEU A 167 6.55 21.70 3.99
N GLU A 168 6.48 23.01 4.19
CA GLU A 168 6.81 23.58 5.47
C GLU A 168 5.82 23.15 6.56
N SER A 169 4.54 23.11 6.23
CA SER A 169 3.51 22.69 7.16
C SER A 169 3.74 21.28 7.65
N PHE A 170 4.14 20.40 6.75
CA PHE A 170 4.35 19.02 7.13
C PHE A 170 5.52 18.84 8.07
N THR A 171 6.62 19.55 7.83
CA THR A 171 7.82 19.41 8.67
C THR A 171 7.60 19.96 10.07
N ILE A 172 6.66 20.87 10.24
CA ILE A 172 6.36 21.47 11.54
C ILE A 172 5.43 20.60 12.36
N THR A 173 4.58 19.82 11.72
CA THR A 173 3.58 18.99 12.39
C THR A 173 4.18 17.63 12.74
N PRO A 174 4.49 17.37 13.99
CA PRO A 174 4.96 16.06 14.41
C PRO A 174 3.79 15.10 14.35
N ASP A 175 4.05 13.88 14.09
CA ASP A 175 3.05 12.81 13.96
C ASP A 175 2.12 13.01 12.82
#